data_8246815ea53b8372ee5edfb621926ca9
#
_entry.id   8246815ea53b8372ee5edfb621926ca9
#
_cell.length_a   1.000
_cell.length_b   1.000
_cell.length_c   1.000
_cell.angle_alpha   90.00
_cell.angle_beta   90.00
_cell.angle_gamma   90.00
#
_symmetry.space_group_name_H-M   'P 1'
#
loop_
_entity.id
_entity.type
_entity.pdbx_description
1 polymer ?
#
loop_
_entity_poly.entity_id
_entity_poly.type
_entity_poly.pdbx_seq_one_letter_code
_entity_poly.pdbx_strand_id
1 'polypeptide(L)'
;NIFLMLDQLKYQPIHSIPESGEITAKSPSNIALVKYWGKKPIQIPTNPSISFTLTNCFTKTSISFKKSNSFSFNFTVKGVAKPSFIPKIESFLDRIKKWCPFLFYYQIDIDTENTFPHSSGIASSASGFSALSLAIVELEQKITGISNKNKYLKASLLSRLGSGSACRSLYGPAAIWGQHKNIPSSSDQYAIAYHDLHENFKNYQDTILLIDKGTKKVSSTVGHELMHNHPFSKQRFSQANSNLEIMLNVLNNGDLDKFISI
;
A
#
# COMPACT_ATOMS: atom_id res chain seq x y z
N ASN A 1 -3.02 -1.93 -22.65
CA ASN A 1 -4.42 -1.83 -22.25
C ASN A 1 -4.58 -2.28 -20.78
N ILE A 2 -4.95 -1.35 -19.89
CA ILE A 2 -5.04 -1.58 -18.43
C ILE A 2 -6.02 -2.72 -18.09
N PHE A 3 -7.09 -2.88 -18.86
CA PHE A 3 -8.08 -3.96 -18.67
C PHE A 3 -7.48 -5.35 -18.88
N LEU A 4 -6.70 -5.55 -19.94
CA LEU A 4 -6.01 -6.81 -20.20
C LEU A 4 -4.99 -7.14 -19.09
N MET A 5 -4.31 -6.13 -18.57
CA MET A 5 -3.36 -6.31 -17.48
C MET A 5 -4.05 -6.66 -16.16
N LEU A 6 -5.19 -6.03 -15.84
CA LEU A 6 -5.97 -6.36 -14.65
C LEU A 6 -6.58 -7.76 -14.74
N ASP A 7 -6.96 -8.24 -15.93
CA ASP A 7 -7.45 -9.62 -16.12
C ASP A 7 -6.36 -10.66 -15.79
N GLN A 8 -5.11 -10.39 -16.11
CA GLN A 8 -3.98 -11.27 -15.75
C GLN A 8 -3.73 -11.37 -14.24
N LEU A 9 -4.27 -10.45 -13.45
CA LEU A 9 -4.15 -10.46 -11.98
C LEU A 9 -5.25 -11.27 -11.28
N LYS A 10 -6.25 -11.76 -12.03
CA LYS A 10 -7.31 -12.61 -11.46
C LYS A 10 -6.75 -13.96 -11.03
N TYR A 11 -7.35 -14.50 -9.97
CA TYR A 11 -7.05 -15.85 -9.50
C TYR A 11 -7.37 -16.90 -10.56
N GLN A 12 -6.43 -17.83 -10.76
CA GLN A 12 -6.64 -19.01 -11.62
C GLN A 12 -6.90 -20.22 -10.73
N PRO A 13 -8.08 -20.83 -10.83
CA PRO A 13 -8.43 -22.00 -10.03
C PRO A 13 -7.50 -23.19 -10.29
N ILE A 14 -7.22 -23.96 -9.25
CA ILE A 14 -6.48 -25.21 -9.32
C ILE A 14 -7.27 -26.37 -8.72
N HIS A 15 -6.88 -27.59 -9.09
CA HIS A 15 -7.57 -28.81 -8.65
C HIS A 15 -7.23 -29.25 -7.23
N SER A 16 -6.13 -28.78 -6.65
CA SER A 16 -5.64 -29.20 -5.33
C SER A 16 -5.40 -27.99 -4.44
N ILE A 17 -6.05 -27.95 -3.28
CA ILE A 17 -5.95 -26.86 -2.29
C ILE A 17 -5.23 -27.42 -1.06
N PRO A 18 -4.08 -26.85 -0.62
CA PRO A 18 -3.37 -27.31 0.58
C PRO A 18 -4.24 -27.25 1.82
N GLU A 19 -4.09 -28.23 2.71
CA GLU A 19 -4.89 -28.32 3.95
C GLU A 19 -4.56 -27.23 4.96
N SER A 20 -3.28 -26.86 5.06
CA SER A 20 -2.80 -25.83 5.99
C SER A 20 -1.42 -25.32 5.60
N GLY A 21 -1.01 -24.26 6.25
CA GLY A 21 0.35 -23.72 6.11
C GLY A 21 0.49 -22.31 6.69
N GLU A 22 1.64 -21.73 6.44
CA GLU A 22 1.97 -20.37 6.88
C GLU A 22 2.74 -19.63 5.78
N ILE A 23 2.52 -18.33 5.73
CA ILE A 23 3.22 -17.35 4.88
C ILE A 23 3.58 -16.14 5.73
N THR A 24 4.78 -15.62 5.55
CA THR A 24 5.22 -14.37 6.17
C THR A 24 5.75 -13.42 5.11
N ALA A 25 5.25 -12.20 5.10
CA ALA A 25 5.74 -11.13 4.23
C ALA A 25 6.12 -9.89 5.04
N LYS A 26 7.03 -9.10 4.46
CA LYS A 26 7.44 -7.80 5.00
C LYS A 26 7.20 -6.71 3.96
N SER A 27 6.77 -5.54 4.42
CA SER A 27 6.64 -4.38 3.55
C SER A 27 7.03 -3.11 4.29
N PRO A 28 7.85 -2.24 3.68
CA PRO A 28 8.29 -0.99 4.28
C PRO A 28 7.13 0.01 4.36
N SER A 29 7.27 1.01 5.22
CA SER A 29 6.48 2.22 5.14
C SER A 29 7.00 3.12 4.02
N ASN A 30 6.25 4.16 3.70
CA ASN A 30 6.65 5.16 2.72
C ASN A 30 6.31 6.57 3.21
N ILE A 31 7.14 7.54 2.85
CA ILE A 31 6.92 8.96 3.13
C ILE A 31 6.66 9.71 1.81
N ALA A 32 5.51 10.38 1.73
CA ALA A 32 5.12 11.08 0.52
C ALA A 32 5.83 12.45 0.43
N LEU A 33 6.52 12.68 -0.69
CA LEU A 33 7.09 13.98 -1.09
C LEU A 33 5.99 14.85 -1.69
N VAL A 34 5.21 14.28 -2.61
CA VAL A 34 3.97 14.88 -3.11
C VAL A 34 2.81 14.01 -2.68
N LYS A 35 1.92 14.53 -1.84
CA LYS A 35 0.79 13.80 -1.27
C LYS A 35 -0.39 13.74 -2.24
N TYR A 36 -1.17 12.62 -2.19
CA TYR A 36 -2.53 12.66 -2.68
C TYR A 36 -3.43 13.30 -1.60
N TRP A 37 -4.29 14.21 -2.01
CA TRP A 37 -5.08 15.00 -1.07
C TRP A 37 -6.49 14.50 -0.89
N GLY A 38 -7.15 14.12 -1.96
CA GLY A 38 -8.49 13.58 -1.93
C GLY A 38 -8.56 12.17 -2.49
N LYS A 39 -9.65 11.48 -2.22
CA LYS A 39 -9.94 10.16 -2.76
C LYS A 39 -11.37 10.04 -3.23
N LYS A 40 -11.56 9.35 -4.34
CA LYS A 40 -12.84 8.88 -4.86
C LYS A 40 -13.17 7.50 -4.25
N PRO A 41 -14.41 7.00 -4.40
CA PRO A 41 -14.80 5.68 -3.93
C PRO A 41 -13.80 4.58 -4.28
N ILE A 42 -13.67 3.61 -3.37
CA ILE A 42 -12.76 2.46 -3.46
C ILE A 42 -11.29 2.90 -3.59
N GLN A 43 -10.89 3.90 -2.79
CA GLN A 43 -9.49 4.35 -2.64
C GLN A 43 -8.82 4.80 -3.95
N ILE A 44 -9.55 5.41 -4.87
CA ILE A 44 -9.00 6.03 -6.07
C ILE A 44 -8.49 7.44 -5.73
N PRO A 45 -7.24 7.81 -6.09
CA PRO A 45 -6.71 9.13 -5.76
C PRO A 45 -7.30 10.21 -6.67
N THR A 46 -7.40 11.44 -6.18
CA THR A 46 -7.82 12.59 -6.99
C THR A 46 -6.66 13.27 -7.70
N ASN A 47 -5.45 13.05 -7.22
CA ASN A 47 -4.21 13.51 -7.85
C ASN A 47 -3.10 12.47 -7.63
N PRO A 48 -2.10 12.39 -8.53
CA PRO A 48 -0.97 11.50 -8.37
C PRO A 48 -0.07 11.92 -7.21
N SER A 49 0.76 10.99 -6.75
CA SER A 49 1.65 11.16 -5.61
C SER A 49 2.94 10.38 -5.80
N ILE A 50 4.03 10.85 -5.20
CA ILE A 50 5.32 10.15 -5.15
C ILE A 50 5.80 10.06 -3.70
N SER A 51 6.46 8.97 -3.35
CA SER A 51 7.02 8.73 -2.01
C SER A 51 8.38 8.07 -2.07
N PHE A 52 9.21 8.33 -1.07
CA PHE A 52 10.35 7.48 -0.73
C PHE A 52 9.92 6.30 0.13
N THR A 53 10.69 5.22 0.05
CA THR A 53 10.51 3.99 0.82
C THR A 53 11.40 3.99 2.05
N LEU A 54 10.82 3.79 3.23
CA LEU A 54 11.52 3.78 4.51
C LEU A 54 11.97 2.35 4.85
N THR A 55 13.15 1.94 4.39
CA THR A 55 13.64 0.56 4.48
C THR A 55 13.68 -0.01 5.90
N ASN A 56 14.01 0.80 6.90
CA ASN A 56 14.12 0.38 8.31
C ASN A 56 12.79 0.45 9.07
N CYS A 57 11.79 1.12 8.51
CA CYS A 57 10.44 1.22 9.07
C CYS A 57 9.50 0.31 8.27
N PHE A 58 9.33 -0.93 8.72
CA PHE A 58 8.50 -1.92 8.00
C PHE A 58 7.49 -2.62 8.92
N THR A 59 6.51 -3.21 8.30
CA THR A 59 5.58 -4.16 8.92
C THR A 59 5.89 -5.57 8.44
N LYS A 60 5.91 -6.52 9.36
CA LYS A 60 5.92 -7.96 9.10
C LYS A 60 4.53 -8.51 9.39
N THR A 61 3.98 -9.28 8.47
CA THR A 61 2.68 -9.94 8.63
C THR A 61 2.82 -11.42 8.32
N SER A 62 2.37 -12.26 9.23
CA SER A 62 2.24 -13.71 9.07
C SER A 62 0.77 -14.07 8.90
N ILE A 63 0.49 -15.00 7.99
CA ILE A 63 -0.82 -15.60 7.78
C ILE A 63 -0.67 -17.10 7.97
N SER A 64 -1.24 -17.66 9.04
CA SER A 64 -1.47 -19.09 9.16
C SER A 64 -2.85 -19.41 8.62
N PHE A 65 -2.98 -20.52 7.88
CA PHE A 65 -4.24 -20.90 7.26
C PHE A 65 -4.52 -22.38 7.41
N LYS A 66 -5.79 -22.73 7.56
CA LYS A 66 -6.30 -24.10 7.61
C LYS A 66 -7.56 -24.19 6.79
N LYS A 67 -7.65 -25.19 5.90
CA LYS A 67 -8.82 -25.42 5.07
C LYS A 67 -10.08 -25.59 5.91
N SER A 68 -11.15 -24.96 5.49
CA SER A 68 -12.43 -24.93 6.21
C SER A 68 -13.59 -24.81 5.24
N ASN A 69 -14.75 -25.36 5.65
CA ASN A 69 -16.01 -25.20 4.92
C ASN A 69 -16.65 -23.81 5.13
N SER A 70 -16.17 -23.05 6.10
CA SER A 70 -16.63 -21.71 6.38
C SER A 70 -15.43 -20.77 6.58
N PHE A 71 -15.49 -19.62 5.94
CA PHE A 71 -14.47 -18.56 6.12
C PHE A 71 -14.57 -17.96 7.51
N SER A 72 -13.43 -17.83 8.18
CA SER A 72 -13.27 -17.04 9.38
C SER A 72 -11.85 -16.50 9.47
N PHE A 73 -11.65 -15.42 10.22
CA PHE A 73 -10.31 -14.92 10.48
C PHE A 73 -10.16 -14.38 11.90
N ASN A 74 -8.93 -14.45 12.42
CA ASN A 74 -8.48 -13.78 13.62
C ASN A 74 -7.41 -12.74 13.24
N PHE A 75 -7.33 -11.66 14.03
CA PHE A 75 -6.31 -10.63 13.82
C PHE A 75 -5.64 -10.27 15.14
N THR A 76 -4.31 -10.36 15.15
CA THR A 76 -3.47 -10.00 16.29
C THR A 76 -2.37 -9.01 15.88
N VAL A 77 -1.86 -8.28 16.86
CA VAL A 77 -0.68 -7.44 16.75
C VAL A 77 0.31 -7.93 17.80
N LYS A 78 1.43 -8.51 17.39
CA LYS A 78 2.41 -9.18 18.28
C LYS A 78 1.72 -10.21 19.19
N GLY A 79 0.87 -11.06 18.62
CA GLY A 79 0.13 -12.09 19.32
C GLY A 79 -1.04 -11.59 20.19
N VAL A 80 -1.27 -10.27 20.28
CA VAL A 80 -2.34 -9.69 21.11
C VAL A 80 -3.53 -9.30 20.23
N ALA A 81 -4.73 -9.80 20.54
CA ALA A 81 -5.96 -9.47 19.81
C ALA A 81 -6.24 -7.96 19.82
N LYS A 82 -6.64 -7.43 18.67
CA LYS A 82 -6.95 -6.01 18.47
C LYS A 82 -8.31 -5.84 17.82
N PRO A 83 -9.41 -5.94 18.58
CA PRO A 83 -10.78 -5.86 18.06
C PRO A 83 -11.07 -4.58 17.25
N SER A 84 -10.44 -3.47 17.60
CA SER A 84 -10.61 -2.19 16.89
C SER A 84 -10.15 -2.21 15.43
N PHE A 85 -9.33 -3.19 15.02
CA PHE A 85 -8.88 -3.34 13.62
C PHE A 85 -9.82 -4.23 12.80
N ILE A 86 -10.61 -5.10 13.44
CA ILE A 86 -11.47 -6.10 12.76
C ILE A 86 -12.33 -5.46 11.66
N PRO A 87 -13.12 -4.40 11.89
CA PRO A 87 -13.98 -3.84 10.85
C PRO A 87 -13.21 -3.37 9.61
N LYS A 88 -11.98 -2.90 9.81
CA LYS A 88 -11.14 -2.43 8.71
C LYS A 88 -10.57 -3.60 7.90
N ILE A 89 -10.20 -4.70 8.56
CA ILE A 89 -9.74 -5.93 7.90
C ILE A 89 -10.89 -6.60 7.15
N GLU A 90 -12.08 -6.70 7.75
CA GLU A 90 -13.30 -7.22 7.10
C GLU A 90 -13.60 -6.46 5.81
N SER A 91 -13.66 -5.13 5.89
CA SER A 91 -13.87 -4.28 4.72
C SER A 91 -12.81 -4.48 3.63
N PHE A 92 -11.56 -4.71 4.02
CA PHE A 92 -10.49 -5.01 3.08
C PHE A 92 -10.69 -6.37 2.42
N LEU A 93 -10.92 -7.43 3.20
CA LEU A 93 -11.14 -8.80 2.70
C LEU A 93 -12.33 -8.87 1.73
N ASP A 94 -13.42 -8.15 2.05
CA ASP A 94 -14.58 -8.06 1.15
C ASP A 94 -14.22 -7.40 -0.18
N ARG A 95 -13.45 -6.30 -0.18
CA ARG A 95 -13.02 -5.60 -1.40
C ARG A 95 -12.11 -6.43 -2.29
N ILE A 96 -11.29 -7.31 -1.70
CA ILE A 96 -10.37 -8.17 -2.47
C ILE A 96 -10.97 -9.51 -2.88
N LYS A 97 -12.17 -9.85 -2.43
CA LYS A 97 -12.83 -11.15 -2.68
C LYS A 97 -12.81 -11.58 -4.14
N LYS A 98 -13.08 -10.66 -5.06
CA LYS A 98 -13.06 -10.94 -6.51
C LYS A 98 -11.67 -11.28 -7.07
N TRP A 99 -10.60 -10.85 -6.38
CA TRP A 99 -9.21 -11.07 -6.79
C TRP A 99 -8.60 -12.30 -6.12
N CYS A 100 -9.09 -12.62 -4.92
CA CYS A 100 -8.55 -13.65 -4.05
C CYS A 100 -9.67 -14.53 -3.47
N PRO A 101 -10.52 -15.16 -4.34
CA PRO A 101 -11.64 -15.98 -3.87
C PRO A 101 -11.17 -17.20 -3.06
N PHE A 102 -9.95 -17.69 -3.28
CA PHE A 102 -9.35 -18.82 -2.56
C PHE A 102 -9.28 -18.61 -1.05
N LEU A 103 -9.16 -17.37 -0.56
CA LEU A 103 -9.12 -17.09 0.88
C LEU A 103 -10.35 -17.63 1.60
N PHE A 104 -11.49 -17.65 0.93
CA PHE A 104 -12.78 -18.04 1.52
C PHE A 104 -12.96 -19.55 1.68
N TYR A 105 -11.96 -20.35 1.30
CA TYR A 105 -11.87 -21.80 1.61
C TYR A 105 -11.05 -22.11 2.86
N TYR A 106 -10.65 -21.06 3.61
CA TYR A 106 -9.78 -21.21 4.77
C TYR A 106 -10.31 -20.46 6.00
N GLN A 107 -9.94 -20.98 7.16
CA GLN A 107 -9.79 -20.22 8.38
C GLN A 107 -8.38 -19.64 8.39
N ILE A 108 -8.23 -18.33 8.65
CA ILE A 108 -6.94 -17.64 8.62
C ILE A 108 -6.67 -16.92 9.94
N ASP A 109 -5.45 -17.03 10.44
CA ASP A 109 -4.94 -16.28 11.57
C ASP A 109 -3.89 -15.30 11.06
N ILE A 110 -4.12 -14.00 11.26
CA ILE A 110 -3.26 -12.91 10.80
C ILE A 110 -2.57 -12.32 12.02
N ASP A 111 -1.24 -12.41 12.09
CA ASP A 111 -0.45 -11.67 13.07
C ASP A 111 0.44 -10.64 12.39
N THR A 112 0.51 -9.44 12.95
CA THR A 112 1.27 -8.34 12.37
C THR A 112 2.10 -7.61 13.41
N GLU A 113 3.28 -7.14 13.03
CA GLU A 113 4.14 -6.32 13.85
C GLU A 113 4.84 -5.23 13.05
N ASN A 114 5.03 -4.07 13.67
CA ASN A 114 5.81 -2.96 13.11
C ASN A 114 7.16 -2.88 13.82
N THR A 115 8.20 -2.47 13.08
CA THR A 115 9.50 -2.08 13.65
C THR A 115 9.49 -0.68 14.27
N PHE A 116 8.38 0.02 14.17
CA PHE A 116 8.20 1.41 14.63
C PHE A 116 6.87 1.56 15.40
N PRO A 117 6.72 2.61 16.25
CA PRO A 117 5.51 2.81 17.02
C PRO A 117 4.26 3.00 16.15
N HIS A 118 3.16 2.37 16.55
CA HIS A 118 1.86 2.59 15.89
C HIS A 118 1.38 4.03 16.15
N SER A 119 0.70 4.62 15.18
CA SER A 119 0.17 6.00 15.23
C SER A 119 1.20 7.14 15.32
N SER A 120 2.48 6.85 15.12
CA SER A 120 3.59 7.82 15.17
C SER A 120 3.73 8.72 13.92
N GLY A 121 2.78 8.69 12.99
CA GLY A 121 2.89 9.43 11.72
C GLY A 121 3.65 8.69 10.61
N ILE A 122 4.26 7.54 10.90
CA ILE A 122 5.08 6.73 9.97
C ILE A 122 4.22 5.84 9.04
N ALA A 123 2.98 6.20 8.80
CA ALA A 123 2.07 5.51 7.89
C ALA A 123 1.94 3.99 8.11
N SER A 124 1.80 3.53 9.37
CA SER A 124 1.65 2.12 9.73
C SER A 124 0.52 1.38 8.98
N SER A 125 -0.54 2.08 8.59
CA SER A 125 -1.59 1.48 7.76
C SER A 125 -1.13 1.21 6.32
N ALA A 126 -0.14 1.96 5.81
CA ALA A 126 0.40 1.73 4.48
C ALA A 126 1.25 0.45 4.47
N SER A 127 2.25 0.34 5.34
CA SER A 127 3.08 -0.86 5.45
C SER A 127 2.25 -2.10 5.86
N GLY A 128 1.26 -1.93 6.76
CA GLY A 128 0.42 -3.03 7.24
C GLY A 128 -0.42 -3.66 6.13
N PHE A 129 -1.19 -2.87 5.36
CA PHE A 129 -1.96 -3.40 4.23
C PHE A 129 -1.08 -3.87 3.08
N SER A 130 0.11 -3.28 2.91
CA SER A 130 1.07 -3.73 1.93
C SER A 130 1.64 -5.11 2.29
N ALA A 131 2.08 -5.32 3.54
CA ALA A 131 2.58 -6.60 4.01
C ALA A 131 1.49 -7.69 3.96
N LEU A 132 0.26 -7.37 4.41
CA LEU A 132 -0.88 -8.29 4.34
C LEU A 132 -1.20 -8.69 2.89
N SER A 133 -1.23 -7.71 1.97
CA SER A 133 -1.51 -7.98 0.55
C SER A 133 -0.42 -8.81 -0.10
N LEU A 134 0.85 -8.56 0.23
CA LEU A 134 1.96 -9.35 -0.26
C LEU A 134 1.89 -10.80 0.26
N ALA A 135 1.60 -10.99 1.55
CA ALA A 135 1.40 -12.30 2.13
C ALA A 135 0.24 -13.07 1.47
N ILE A 136 -0.88 -12.38 1.15
CA ILE A 136 -2.01 -12.98 0.42
C ILE A 136 -1.59 -13.42 -1.00
N VAL A 137 -0.82 -12.62 -1.72
CA VAL A 137 -0.36 -12.99 -3.07
C VAL A 137 0.67 -14.13 -3.01
N GLU A 138 1.53 -14.16 -2.00
CA GLU A 138 2.45 -15.28 -1.78
C GLU A 138 1.71 -16.57 -1.36
N LEU A 139 0.64 -16.45 -0.58
CA LEU A 139 -0.26 -17.56 -0.29
C LEU A 139 -0.91 -18.10 -1.58
N GLU A 140 -1.39 -17.23 -2.47
CA GLU A 140 -1.91 -17.64 -3.77
C GLU A 140 -0.87 -18.44 -4.57
N GLN A 141 0.37 -17.97 -4.64
CA GLN A 141 1.45 -18.68 -5.33
C GLN A 141 1.72 -20.05 -4.69
N LYS A 142 1.70 -20.13 -3.38
CA LYS A 142 1.87 -21.39 -2.65
C LYS A 142 0.73 -22.38 -2.93
N ILE A 143 -0.51 -21.89 -2.98
CA ILE A 143 -1.70 -22.68 -3.25
C ILE A 143 -1.70 -23.17 -4.71
N THR A 144 -1.40 -22.27 -5.66
CA THR A 144 -1.49 -22.58 -7.09
C THR A 144 -0.26 -23.28 -7.63
N GLY A 145 0.89 -23.20 -6.96
CA GLY A 145 2.17 -23.59 -7.52
C GLY A 145 2.65 -22.73 -8.70
N ILE A 146 1.90 -21.67 -9.05
CA ILE A 146 2.18 -20.81 -10.19
C ILE A 146 2.93 -19.57 -9.72
N SER A 147 4.14 -19.38 -10.23
CA SER A 147 4.89 -18.15 -9.99
C SER A 147 4.22 -16.98 -10.73
N ASN A 148 3.80 -15.99 -9.99
CA ASN A 148 3.16 -14.81 -10.57
C ASN A 148 4.21 -13.72 -10.87
N LYS A 149 4.55 -13.55 -12.14
CA LYS A 149 5.48 -12.49 -12.60
C LYS A 149 5.02 -11.09 -12.19
N ASN A 150 3.71 -10.90 -12.00
CA ASN A 150 3.09 -9.64 -11.60
C ASN A 150 2.77 -9.57 -10.10
N LYS A 151 3.47 -10.36 -9.26
CA LYS A 151 3.23 -10.47 -7.82
C LYS A 151 3.14 -9.10 -7.13
N TYR A 152 4.12 -8.24 -7.33
CA TYR A 152 4.13 -6.90 -6.73
C TYR A 152 3.02 -6.00 -7.27
N LEU A 153 2.69 -6.12 -8.55
CA LEU A 153 1.59 -5.37 -9.15
C LEU A 153 0.25 -5.78 -8.55
N LYS A 154 0.00 -7.10 -8.42
CA LYS A 154 -1.21 -7.62 -7.75
C LYS A 154 -1.25 -7.18 -6.29
N ALA A 155 -0.16 -7.33 -5.54
CA ALA A 155 -0.09 -6.89 -4.15
C ALA A 155 -0.32 -5.37 -4.02
N SER A 156 0.19 -4.55 -4.95
CA SER A 156 -0.04 -3.11 -5.00
C SER A 156 -1.52 -2.77 -5.23
N LEU A 157 -2.17 -3.43 -6.17
CA LEU A 157 -3.60 -3.28 -6.40
C LEU A 157 -4.42 -3.64 -5.15
N LEU A 158 -4.13 -4.78 -4.52
CA LEU A 158 -4.84 -5.23 -3.32
C LEU A 158 -4.61 -4.28 -2.14
N SER A 159 -3.36 -3.90 -1.88
CA SER A 159 -3.01 -3.04 -0.73
C SER A 159 -3.69 -1.67 -0.79
N ARG A 160 -3.84 -1.10 -1.99
CA ARG A 160 -4.62 0.12 -2.22
C ARG A 160 -6.05 0.00 -1.72
N LEU A 161 -6.68 -1.17 -1.90
CA LEU A 161 -8.06 -1.41 -1.45
C LEU A 161 -8.21 -1.38 0.07
N GLY A 162 -7.15 -1.65 0.82
CA GLY A 162 -7.10 -1.52 2.28
C GLY A 162 -6.74 -0.12 2.75
N SER A 163 -5.72 0.47 2.13
CA SER A 163 -5.26 1.84 2.41
C SER A 163 -4.60 2.41 1.16
N GLY A 164 -5.10 3.54 0.64
CA GLY A 164 -4.67 4.07 -0.65
C GLY A 164 -3.14 4.11 -0.81
N SER A 165 -2.43 4.77 0.12
CA SER A 165 -0.96 4.89 0.09
C SER A 165 -0.19 3.56 0.22
N ALA A 166 -0.85 2.48 0.63
CA ALA A 166 -0.21 1.18 0.81
C ALA A 166 0.34 0.61 -0.51
N CYS A 167 -0.28 0.95 -1.64
CA CYS A 167 0.20 0.49 -2.95
C CYS A 167 1.65 0.90 -3.25
N ARG A 168 2.13 2.04 -2.71
CA ARG A 168 3.50 2.50 -2.90
C ARG A 168 4.53 1.73 -2.06
N SER A 169 4.12 1.14 -0.94
CA SER A 169 5.01 0.39 -0.04
C SER A 169 5.52 -0.94 -0.61
N LEU A 170 5.13 -1.30 -1.81
CA LEU A 170 5.61 -2.51 -2.53
C LEU A 170 6.87 -2.24 -3.34
N TYR A 171 7.27 -0.99 -3.50
CA TYR A 171 8.33 -0.58 -4.38
C TYR A 171 9.33 0.33 -3.67
N GLY A 172 10.57 0.29 -4.12
CA GLY A 172 11.64 1.17 -3.68
C GLY A 172 12.65 1.42 -4.80
N PRO A 173 13.49 2.42 -4.66
CA PRO A 173 13.61 3.38 -3.55
C PRO A 173 12.50 4.44 -3.51
N ALA A 174 11.84 4.70 -4.65
CA ALA A 174 10.69 5.60 -4.73
C ALA A 174 9.54 4.94 -5.50
N ALA A 175 8.31 5.41 -5.26
CA ALA A 175 7.11 4.88 -5.90
C ALA A 175 6.12 5.99 -6.26
N ILE A 176 5.47 5.83 -7.41
CA ILE A 176 4.43 6.72 -7.92
C ILE A 176 3.08 6.01 -7.92
N TRP A 177 2.04 6.71 -7.47
CA TRP A 177 0.66 6.24 -7.53
C TRP A 177 -0.26 7.38 -7.99
N GLY A 178 -1.19 7.04 -8.86
CA GLY A 178 -2.10 7.96 -9.55
C GLY A 178 -1.67 8.18 -11.00
N GLN A 179 -2.66 8.24 -11.89
CA GLN A 179 -2.43 8.44 -13.31
C GLN A 179 -1.85 9.83 -13.57
N HIS A 180 -0.79 9.88 -14.39
CA HIS A 180 -0.14 11.13 -14.79
C HIS A 180 0.22 11.10 -16.29
N LYS A 181 -0.05 12.22 -17.00
CA LYS A 181 0.10 12.31 -18.47
C LYS A 181 1.50 12.01 -18.99
N ASN A 182 2.54 12.39 -18.22
CA ASN A 182 3.94 12.24 -18.58
C ASN A 182 4.56 10.93 -18.08
N ILE A 183 3.77 10.03 -17.46
CA ILE A 183 4.22 8.74 -16.94
C ILE A 183 3.30 7.64 -17.50
N PRO A 184 3.60 7.08 -18.68
CA PRO A 184 2.69 6.19 -19.40
C PRO A 184 2.23 4.95 -18.64
N SER A 185 3.07 4.42 -17.70
CA SER A 185 2.76 3.25 -16.87
C SER A 185 2.03 3.60 -15.57
N SER A 186 1.82 4.89 -15.26
CA SER A 186 1.14 5.32 -14.06
C SER A 186 -0.34 4.93 -14.06
N SER A 187 -0.89 4.65 -12.88
CA SER A 187 -2.26 4.18 -12.73
C SER A 187 -2.86 4.63 -11.40
N ASP A 188 -4.18 4.86 -11.42
CA ASP A 188 -4.96 5.05 -10.18
C ASP A 188 -5.21 3.72 -9.44
N GLN A 189 -5.04 2.57 -10.11
CA GLN A 189 -5.37 1.25 -9.57
C GLN A 189 -4.23 0.62 -8.76
N TYR A 190 -2.98 0.95 -9.06
CA TYR A 190 -1.77 0.42 -8.42
C TYR A 190 -0.65 1.46 -8.50
N ALA A 191 0.40 1.27 -7.72
CA ALA A 191 1.62 2.07 -7.82
C ALA A 191 2.65 1.39 -8.74
N ILE A 192 3.61 2.17 -9.16
CA ILE A 192 4.79 1.72 -9.93
C ILE A 192 6.07 2.18 -9.23
N ALA A 193 7.17 1.44 -9.43
CA ALA A 193 8.49 1.89 -9.02
C ALA A 193 8.93 3.10 -9.83
N TYR A 194 9.66 4.01 -9.20
CA TYR A 194 10.35 5.11 -9.85
C TYR A 194 11.86 4.95 -9.64
N HIS A 195 12.57 4.75 -10.74
CA HIS A 195 14.00 4.39 -10.74
C HIS A 195 14.92 5.53 -11.17
N ASP A 196 14.37 6.58 -11.79
CA ASP A 196 15.15 7.69 -12.36
C ASP A 196 15.58 8.67 -11.25
N LEU A 197 16.31 8.14 -10.27
CA LEU A 197 16.85 8.90 -9.15
C LEU A 197 18.32 9.19 -9.36
N HIS A 198 18.68 10.48 -9.25
CA HIS A 198 20.07 10.91 -9.16
C HIS A 198 20.76 10.33 -7.91
N GLU A 199 22.09 10.18 -7.95
CA GLU A 199 22.89 9.63 -6.84
C GLU A 199 22.62 10.34 -5.50
N ASN A 200 22.38 11.64 -5.52
CA ASN A 200 22.04 12.44 -4.33
C ASN A 200 20.83 11.90 -3.56
N PHE A 201 19.92 11.18 -4.22
CA PHE A 201 18.69 10.66 -3.61
C PHE A 201 18.70 9.15 -3.38
N LYS A 202 19.70 8.40 -3.84
CA LYS A 202 19.78 6.93 -3.67
C LYS A 202 20.01 6.52 -2.22
N ASN A 203 20.78 7.34 -1.48
CA ASN A 203 21.10 7.11 -0.07
C ASN A 203 20.44 8.16 0.85
N TYR A 204 19.36 8.79 0.39
CA TYR A 204 18.66 9.80 1.16
C TYR A 204 18.06 9.21 2.43
N GLN A 205 18.27 9.87 3.57
CA GLN A 205 17.79 9.40 4.85
C GLN A 205 16.70 10.33 5.39
N ASP A 206 15.65 9.72 5.91
CA ASP A 206 14.58 10.41 6.60
C ASP A 206 14.67 10.10 8.10
N THR A 207 14.93 11.11 8.92
CA THR A 207 15.01 11.00 10.38
C THR A 207 13.68 11.46 10.98
N ILE A 208 12.98 10.52 11.62
CA ILE A 208 11.68 10.79 12.22
C ILE A 208 11.84 11.11 13.70
N LEU A 209 11.51 12.35 14.09
CA LEU A 209 11.50 12.80 15.47
C LEU A 209 10.13 12.51 16.11
N LEU A 210 10.12 11.65 17.14
CA LEU A 210 8.92 11.31 17.88
C LEU A 210 8.74 12.28 19.06
N ILE A 211 8.02 13.38 18.83
CA ILE A 211 7.73 14.39 19.86
C ILE A 211 6.61 13.93 20.80
N ASP A 212 5.57 13.30 20.24
CA ASP A 212 4.45 12.75 21.00
C ASP A 212 4.19 11.29 20.58
N LYS A 213 4.16 10.39 21.55
CA LYS A 213 3.81 8.97 21.37
C LYS A 213 2.31 8.69 21.57
N GLY A 214 1.50 9.72 21.73
CA GLY A 214 0.07 9.63 21.95
C GLY A 214 -0.72 9.13 20.75
N THR A 215 -2.01 8.90 20.95
CA THR A 215 -2.93 8.47 19.90
C THR A 215 -3.27 9.62 18.97
N LYS A 216 -3.16 9.40 17.68
CA LYS A 216 -3.52 10.38 16.65
C LYS A 216 -4.99 10.80 16.78
N LYS A 217 -5.26 12.10 16.98
CA LYS A 217 -6.62 12.65 17.20
C LYS A 217 -7.51 12.56 15.95
N VAL A 218 -6.95 12.69 14.76
CA VAL A 218 -7.69 12.67 13.48
C VAL A 218 -7.14 11.58 12.57
N SER A 219 -8.01 10.69 12.10
CA SER A 219 -7.61 9.63 11.16
C SER A 219 -7.31 10.21 9.78
N SER A 220 -6.45 9.53 9.00
CA SER A 220 -6.18 9.93 7.61
C SER A 220 -7.42 9.86 6.72
N THR A 221 -8.38 8.99 7.04
CA THR A 221 -9.65 8.91 6.32
C THR A 221 -10.43 10.20 6.48
N VAL A 222 -10.62 10.68 7.71
CA VAL A 222 -11.29 11.97 7.99
C VAL A 222 -10.54 13.12 7.29
N GLY A 223 -9.21 13.14 7.36
CA GLY A 223 -8.40 14.18 6.69
C GLY A 223 -8.64 14.25 5.17
N HIS A 224 -8.77 13.09 4.51
CA HIS A 224 -9.10 13.07 3.07
C HIS A 224 -10.55 13.48 2.78
N GLU A 225 -11.49 13.17 3.68
CA GLU A 225 -12.89 13.57 3.53
C GLU A 225 -13.09 15.08 3.61
N LEU A 226 -12.24 15.79 4.35
CA LEU A 226 -12.27 17.26 4.42
C LEU A 226 -12.02 17.94 3.05
N MET A 227 -11.43 17.21 2.09
CA MET A 227 -11.22 17.72 0.73
C MET A 227 -12.51 17.69 -0.12
N HIS A 228 -13.52 16.92 0.27
CA HIS A 228 -14.81 16.94 -0.40
C HIS A 228 -15.48 18.29 -0.17
N ASN A 229 -15.87 18.95 -1.27
CA ASN A 229 -16.50 20.27 -1.27
C ASN A 229 -15.66 21.41 -0.64
N HIS A 230 -14.38 21.17 -0.35
CA HIS A 230 -13.51 22.24 0.14
C HIS A 230 -13.28 23.29 -0.97
N PRO A 231 -13.45 24.60 -0.71
CA PRO A 231 -13.38 25.64 -1.74
C PRO A 231 -12.06 25.67 -2.51
N PHE A 232 -10.95 25.29 -1.88
CA PHE A 232 -9.61 25.24 -2.49
C PHE A 232 -9.19 23.84 -2.95
N SER A 233 -10.07 22.86 -2.99
CA SER A 233 -9.70 21.48 -3.34
C SER A 233 -9.13 21.37 -4.76
N LYS A 234 -9.76 22.03 -5.73
CA LYS A 234 -9.32 22.02 -7.14
C LYS A 234 -7.91 22.61 -7.30
N GLN A 235 -7.64 23.74 -6.64
CA GLN A 235 -6.32 24.40 -6.65
C GLN A 235 -5.27 23.52 -5.99
N ARG A 236 -5.62 22.84 -4.89
CA ARG A 236 -4.70 21.90 -4.22
C ARG A 236 -4.36 20.70 -5.11
N PHE A 237 -5.32 20.14 -5.83
CA PHE A 237 -5.06 19.05 -6.76
C PHE A 237 -4.20 19.50 -7.96
N SER A 238 -4.47 20.70 -8.50
CA SER A 238 -3.64 21.29 -9.55
C SER A 238 -2.20 21.52 -9.07
N GLN A 239 -2.03 22.10 -7.88
CA GLN A 239 -0.71 22.32 -7.27
C GLN A 239 0.04 20.99 -7.08
N ALA A 240 -0.64 19.93 -6.61
CA ALA A 240 -0.01 18.63 -6.43
C ALA A 240 0.48 18.02 -7.75
N ASN A 241 -0.26 18.21 -8.86
CA ASN A 241 0.18 17.79 -10.19
C ASN A 241 1.44 18.56 -10.63
N SER A 242 1.43 19.90 -10.48
CA SER A 242 2.60 20.72 -10.82
C SER A 242 3.81 20.39 -9.97
N ASN A 243 3.61 20.20 -8.66
CA ASN A 243 4.69 19.80 -7.74
C ASN A 243 5.25 18.41 -8.10
N LEU A 244 4.42 17.47 -8.58
CA LEU A 244 4.92 16.19 -9.04
C LEU A 244 5.84 16.35 -10.26
N GLU A 245 5.46 17.15 -11.25
CA GLU A 245 6.30 17.40 -12.43
C GLU A 245 7.66 18.02 -12.03
N ILE A 246 7.64 19.00 -11.15
CA ILE A 246 8.87 19.61 -10.63
C ILE A 246 9.70 18.58 -9.84
N MET A 247 9.06 17.82 -8.97
CA MET A 247 9.73 16.80 -8.15
C MET A 247 10.40 15.72 -8.99
N LEU A 248 9.76 15.24 -10.08
CA LEU A 248 10.36 14.27 -10.98
C LEU A 248 11.65 14.80 -11.62
N ASN A 249 11.65 16.05 -12.07
CA ASN A 249 12.85 16.70 -12.61
C ASN A 249 13.95 16.84 -11.55
N VAL A 250 13.58 17.27 -10.35
CA VAL A 250 14.51 17.44 -9.23
C VAL A 250 15.16 16.11 -8.84
N LEU A 251 14.37 15.05 -8.72
CA LEU A 251 14.87 13.72 -8.36
C LEU A 251 15.77 13.12 -9.45
N ASN A 252 15.50 13.41 -10.72
CA ASN A 252 16.31 12.96 -11.84
C ASN A 252 17.63 13.73 -11.95
N ASN A 253 17.62 15.05 -11.76
CA ASN A 253 18.76 15.94 -11.96
C ASN A 253 19.65 16.08 -10.70
N GLY A 254 19.18 15.69 -9.52
CA GLY A 254 19.93 15.81 -8.27
C GLY A 254 19.94 17.19 -7.65
N ASP A 255 18.97 18.06 -8.01
CA ASP A 255 18.88 19.46 -7.57
C ASP A 255 18.36 19.54 -6.11
N LEU A 256 19.29 19.53 -5.15
CA LEU A 256 18.97 19.57 -3.72
C LEU A 256 18.37 20.91 -3.29
N ASP A 257 18.81 22.03 -3.86
CA ASP A 257 18.29 23.36 -3.50
C ASP A 257 16.82 23.48 -3.92
N LYS A 258 16.51 23.00 -5.12
CA LYS A 258 15.14 22.94 -5.58
C LYS A 258 14.29 21.96 -4.78
N PHE A 259 14.86 20.79 -4.39
CA PHE A 259 14.19 19.81 -3.54
C PHE A 259 13.75 20.40 -2.19
N ILE A 260 14.62 21.21 -1.56
CA ILE A 260 14.34 21.86 -0.28
C ILE A 260 13.26 22.95 -0.43
N SER A 261 13.17 23.61 -1.60
CA SER A 261 12.26 24.73 -1.85
C SER A 261 10.83 24.33 -2.22
N ILE A 262 10.56 23.05 -2.51
CA ILE A 262 9.23 22.53 -2.86
C ILE A 262 8.46 22.09 -1.62
#